data_cca0377b8b9d59d9a4a0f2277623071d
#
_entry.id   cca0377b8b9d59d9a4a0f2277623071d
#
_cell.length_a   1.000
_cell.length_b   1.000
_cell.length_c   1.000
_cell.angle_alpha   90.00
_cell.angle_beta   90.00
_cell.angle_gamma   90.00
#
_symmetry.space_group_name_H-M   'P 1'
#
loop_
_entity.id
_entity.type
_entity.pdbx_description
1 polymer ?
#
loop_
_entity_poly.entity_id
_entity_poly.type
_entity_poly.pdbx_seq_one_letter_code
_entity_poly.pdbx_strand_id
1 'polypeptide(L)'
;MGIIARQSIKGTIATYIGVAIGFVTTFFILTKYLTPEEVGLTRVLVDAATLFSSLALLGTSSSTLRFYPHFKDDSPNQQGLYFWTLIIPFIGFLLFFICFFVFKGWIINTFKDKSPLFVNYVYFTLPMAFFILYMFVFETNATILERVAVPRMIREVFIRASLLVGYLLYGLWHVIDLDGLVIVFCATYGLGALLNLFYLLFSQKISFKPNFSNITPELRRDFLLYTLFLITAALVGSVMPTLSSFFISAKLGLEFTGIYAIANYIATMVEIPNRSLSAIVQPRVAVALRTTPPDISTAIRLFQKVSLNMLLAGITILILIWINIDLFFDILPNGQQYAAGKWVVLILAISKLINTSFGIGTTSLGYTRWYYTSLFFSLFLLVLTIVSNNFLIPICGIEGGAWATLLSTIIYLPLMLLYIKWRVGTYPVCKGQLKVLTVGVLMIGLNYLIVFVVSRLVTDPSLIFRIVEAVIRTGIVAGVGLLVVYYWKVSPDVNGLIKKMVIRKSDSQ
;
A
#
# COMPACT_ATOMS: atom_id res chain seq x y z
N MET A 1 20.53 22.00 5.72
CA MET A 1 19.26 21.24 5.61
C MET A 1 18.54 21.29 6.95
N GLY A 2 17.26 21.69 6.98
CA GLY A 2 16.46 21.68 8.21
C GLY A 2 16.22 20.27 8.75
N ILE A 3 15.84 20.17 10.03
CA ILE A 3 15.57 18.90 10.74
C ILE A 3 14.60 18.04 9.95
N ILE A 4 13.50 18.61 9.46
CA ILE A 4 12.45 17.93 8.68
C ILE A 4 13.02 17.26 7.41
N ALA A 5 13.83 17.97 6.63
CA ALA A 5 14.43 17.42 5.41
C ALA A 5 15.36 16.25 5.73
N ARG A 6 16.18 16.35 6.78
CA ARG A 6 17.10 15.28 7.22
C ARG A 6 16.32 14.04 7.70
N GLN A 7 15.25 14.22 8.45
CA GLN A 7 14.38 13.12 8.92
C GLN A 7 13.66 12.46 7.75
N SER A 8 13.19 13.25 6.78
CA SER A 8 12.50 12.74 5.57
C SER A 8 13.41 11.89 4.71
N ILE A 9 14.67 12.32 4.47
CA ILE A 9 15.67 11.56 3.69
C ILE A 9 15.97 10.23 4.39
N LYS A 10 16.25 10.24 5.69
CA LYS A 10 16.51 9.01 6.47
C LYS A 10 15.32 8.05 6.42
N GLY A 11 14.09 8.56 6.57
CA GLY A 11 12.88 7.76 6.47
C GLY A 11 12.69 7.16 5.08
N THR A 12 13.03 7.89 4.02
CA THR A 12 12.96 7.39 2.64
C THR A 12 13.97 6.26 2.41
N ILE A 13 15.21 6.41 2.87
CA ILE A 13 16.24 5.37 2.79
C ILE A 13 15.77 4.11 3.51
N ALA A 14 15.23 4.24 4.73
CA ALA A 14 14.67 3.11 5.48
C ALA A 14 13.56 2.38 4.69
N THR A 15 12.69 3.14 4.01
CA THR A 15 11.62 2.55 3.18
C THR A 15 12.20 1.73 2.01
N TYR A 16 13.22 2.22 1.30
CA TYR A 16 13.83 1.46 0.21
C TYR A 16 14.56 0.20 0.69
N ILE A 17 15.29 0.29 1.81
CA ILE A 17 15.90 -0.89 2.45
C ILE A 17 14.81 -1.91 2.82
N GLY A 18 13.72 -1.45 3.43
CA GLY A 18 12.58 -2.31 3.77
C GLY A 18 11.93 -2.95 2.56
N VAL A 19 11.80 -2.23 1.44
CA VAL A 19 11.30 -2.80 0.17
C VAL A 19 12.22 -3.90 -0.34
N ALA A 20 13.54 -3.70 -0.30
CA ALA A 20 14.51 -4.72 -0.71
C ALA A 20 14.44 -5.98 0.17
N ILE A 21 14.38 -5.82 1.50
CA ILE A 21 14.20 -6.94 2.43
C ILE A 21 12.87 -7.66 2.13
N GLY A 22 11.77 -6.91 1.99
CA GLY A 22 10.45 -7.45 1.67
C GLY A 22 10.43 -8.21 0.35
N PHE A 23 11.12 -7.72 -0.68
CA PHE A 23 11.25 -8.39 -1.97
C PHE A 23 11.94 -9.77 -1.81
N VAL A 24 13.11 -9.80 -1.17
CA VAL A 24 13.85 -11.05 -0.93
C VAL A 24 13.02 -12.01 -0.09
N THR A 25 12.40 -11.53 0.99
CA THR A 25 11.57 -12.35 1.87
C THR A 25 10.38 -12.95 1.12
N THR A 26 9.64 -12.14 0.37
CA THR A 26 8.40 -12.57 -0.27
C THR A 26 8.67 -13.52 -1.44
N PHE A 27 9.66 -13.23 -2.28
CA PHE A 27 9.85 -13.98 -3.52
C PHE A 27 10.84 -15.13 -3.41
N PHE A 28 11.76 -15.13 -2.45
CA PHE A 28 12.77 -16.18 -2.35
C PHE A 28 12.69 -17.00 -1.08
N ILE A 29 12.22 -16.42 0.02
CA ILE A 29 12.16 -17.13 1.29
C ILE A 29 10.78 -17.75 1.51
N LEU A 30 9.71 -16.96 1.43
CA LEU A 30 8.34 -17.47 1.59
C LEU A 30 8.03 -18.58 0.58
N THR A 31 8.29 -18.35 -0.71
CA THR A 31 7.98 -19.33 -1.75
C THR A 31 8.85 -20.57 -1.72
N LYS A 32 10.03 -20.51 -1.07
CA LYS A 32 10.93 -21.65 -0.93
C LYS A 32 10.58 -22.54 0.24
N TYR A 33 10.23 -21.94 1.39
CA TYR A 33 10.15 -22.64 2.65
C TYR A 33 8.75 -22.81 3.21
N LEU A 34 7.77 -22.04 2.72
CA LEU A 34 6.38 -22.13 3.15
C LEU A 34 5.51 -22.68 2.01
N THR A 35 4.50 -23.44 2.38
CA THR A 35 3.42 -23.83 1.46
C THR A 35 2.54 -22.60 1.14
N PRO A 36 1.82 -22.60 0.00
CA PRO A 36 0.87 -21.52 -0.30
C PRO A 36 -0.18 -21.32 0.80
N GLU A 37 -0.59 -22.40 1.50
CA GLU A 37 -1.53 -22.32 2.63
C GLU A 37 -0.93 -21.56 3.81
N GLU A 38 0.31 -21.84 4.18
CA GLU A 38 1.02 -21.13 5.25
C GLU A 38 1.30 -19.66 4.90
N VAL A 39 1.63 -19.38 3.63
CA VAL A 39 1.75 -18.00 3.12
C VAL A 39 0.40 -17.29 3.25
N GLY A 40 -0.70 -17.96 2.90
CA GLY A 40 -2.06 -17.46 3.06
C GLY A 40 -2.40 -17.19 4.54
N LEU A 41 -2.06 -18.11 5.44
CA LEU A 41 -2.25 -17.95 6.88
C LEU A 41 -1.54 -16.70 7.42
N THR A 42 -0.24 -16.58 7.16
CA THR A 42 0.55 -15.45 7.65
C THR A 42 0.00 -14.13 7.12
N ARG A 43 -0.45 -14.13 5.86
CA ARG A 43 -1.07 -12.96 5.24
C ARG A 43 -2.38 -12.58 5.92
N VAL A 44 -3.30 -13.51 6.10
CA VAL A 44 -4.62 -13.23 6.69
C VAL A 44 -4.52 -12.82 8.15
N LEU A 45 -3.61 -13.43 8.93
CA LEU A 45 -3.36 -13.05 10.33
C LEU A 45 -2.88 -11.58 10.44
N VAL A 46 -1.91 -11.17 9.63
CA VAL A 46 -1.39 -9.80 9.63
C VAL A 46 -2.45 -8.82 9.11
N ASP A 47 -3.18 -9.18 8.06
CA ASP A 47 -4.28 -8.36 7.51
C ASP A 47 -5.39 -8.16 8.57
N ALA A 48 -5.80 -9.22 9.27
CA ALA A 48 -6.79 -9.13 10.35
C ALA A 48 -6.29 -8.27 11.51
N ALA A 49 -5.06 -8.49 11.96
CA ALA A 49 -4.47 -7.69 13.04
C ALA A 49 -4.34 -6.22 12.67
N THR A 50 -3.93 -5.92 11.43
CA THR A 50 -3.82 -4.54 10.93
C THR A 50 -5.19 -3.87 10.80
N LEU A 51 -6.21 -4.60 10.32
CA LEU A 51 -7.57 -4.12 10.24
C LEU A 51 -8.09 -3.76 11.64
N PHE A 52 -7.99 -4.68 12.61
CA PHE A 52 -8.45 -4.45 13.97
C PHE A 52 -7.71 -3.29 14.65
N SER A 53 -6.38 -3.22 14.49
CA SER A 53 -5.59 -2.11 15.03
C SER A 53 -6.02 -0.74 14.46
N SER A 54 -6.25 -0.68 13.16
CA SER A 54 -6.65 0.55 12.48
C SER A 54 -8.03 1.04 12.93
N LEU A 55 -8.97 0.12 13.18
CA LEU A 55 -10.29 0.43 13.71
C LEU A 55 -10.21 0.83 15.19
N ALA A 56 -9.41 0.11 15.98
CA ALA A 56 -9.20 0.39 17.41
C ALA A 56 -8.50 1.74 17.67
N LEU A 57 -7.76 2.28 16.69
CA LEU A 57 -7.23 3.64 16.76
C LEU A 57 -8.31 4.71 16.89
N LEU A 58 -9.57 4.42 16.51
CA LEU A 58 -10.69 5.37 16.56
C LEU A 58 -10.34 6.75 15.95
N GLY A 59 -9.54 6.78 14.87
CA GLY A 59 -9.11 8.01 14.22
C GLY A 59 -8.12 8.86 15.03
N THR A 60 -7.62 8.38 16.19
CA THR A 60 -6.77 9.13 17.12
C THR A 60 -5.54 9.71 16.45
N SER A 61 -4.87 8.96 15.55
CA SER A 61 -3.65 9.46 14.87
C SER A 61 -3.89 10.79 14.14
N SER A 62 -4.93 10.86 13.34
CA SER A 62 -5.25 12.08 12.58
C SER A 62 -5.81 13.21 13.47
N SER A 63 -6.64 12.85 14.46
CA SER A 63 -7.16 13.81 15.45
C SER A 63 -6.01 14.43 16.25
N THR A 64 -5.06 13.63 16.71
CA THR A 64 -3.90 14.09 17.44
C THR A 64 -3.09 15.12 16.63
N LEU A 65 -2.79 14.82 15.37
CA LEU A 65 -2.06 15.75 14.50
C LEU A 65 -2.82 17.06 14.28
N ARG A 66 -4.15 17.01 14.16
CA ARG A 66 -4.98 18.22 13.96
C ARG A 66 -5.08 19.07 15.20
N PHE A 67 -5.30 18.46 16.37
CA PHE A 67 -5.53 19.18 17.61
C PHE A 67 -4.24 19.47 18.40
N TYR A 68 -3.10 18.92 17.98
CA TYR A 68 -1.80 19.18 18.62
C TYR A 68 -1.51 20.66 18.91
N PRO A 69 -1.77 21.62 18.01
CA PRO A 69 -1.51 23.03 18.29
C PRO A 69 -2.24 23.60 19.52
N HIS A 70 -3.38 23.01 19.92
CA HIS A 70 -4.13 23.40 21.10
C HIS A 70 -3.51 22.88 22.41
N PHE A 71 -2.70 21.82 22.33
CA PHE A 71 -2.06 21.18 23.48
C PHE A 71 -0.56 21.49 23.57
N LYS A 72 -0.01 22.13 22.54
CA LYS A 72 1.43 22.42 22.47
C LYS A 72 1.83 23.41 23.57
N ASP A 73 2.70 22.95 24.46
CA ASP A 73 3.36 23.75 25.48
C ASP A 73 4.79 23.23 25.71
N ASP A 74 5.51 23.85 26.65
CA ASP A 74 6.88 23.45 27.00
C ASP A 74 6.93 22.29 28.03
N SER A 75 5.76 21.76 28.45
CA SER A 75 5.71 20.67 29.39
C SER A 75 6.00 19.31 28.72
N PRO A 76 6.66 18.36 29.41
CA PRO A 76 6.92 17.02 28.87
C PRO A 76 5.66 16.19 28.55
N ASN A 77 4.50 16.55 29.14
CA ASN A 77 3.23 15.84 28.92
C ASN A 77 2.34 16.51 27.88
N GLN A 78 2.75 17.66 27.31
CA GLN A 78 1.97 18.44 26.33
C GLN A 78 0.51 18.58 26.82
N GLN A 79 0.33 19.14 28.02
CA GLN A 79 -0.98 19.33 28.66
C GLN A 79 -1.83 18.05 28.72
N GLY A 80 -1.18 16.88 28.81
CA GLY A 80 -1.86 15.58 28.91
C GLY A 80 -2.21 14.93 27.55
N LEU A 81 -1.82 15.52 26.42
CA LEU A 81 -2.11 14.96 25.09
C LEU A 81 -1.60 13.52 24.96
N TYR A 82 -0.37 13.24 25.37
CA TYR A 82 0.22 11.91 25.27
C TYR A 82 -0.54 10.85 26.08
N PHE A 83 -1.13 11.23 27.21
CA PHE A 83 -2.01 10.34 27.98
C PHE A 83 -3.25 9.94 27.13
N TRP A 84 -3.92 10.92 26.52
CA TRP A 84 -5.09 10.68 25.70
C TRP A 84 -4.78 9.84 24.46
N THR A 85 -3.61 10.00 23.84
CA THR A 85 -3.17 9.18 22.71
C THR A 85 -2.96 7.71 23.09
N LEU A 86 -2.78 7.38 24.37
CA LEU A 86 -2.71 6.00 24.86
C LEU A 86 -4.10 5.44 25.20
N ILE A 87 -4.89 6.23 25.92
CA ILE A 87 -6.17 5.75 26.52
C ILE A 87 -7.26 5.57 25.47
N ILE A 88 -7.39 6.51 24.52
CA ILE A 88 -8.46 6.40 23.52
C ILE A 88 -8.29 5.14 22.64
N PRO A 89 -7.10 4.82 22.09
CA PRO A 89 -6.89 3.57 21.38
C PRO A 89 -7.04 2.33 22.27
N PHE A 90 -6.69 2.41 23.56
CA PHE A 90 -6.92 1.31 24.49
C PHE A 90 -8.41 1.00 24.68
N ILE A 91 -9.23 2.02 24.84
CA ILE A 91 -10.70 1.87 24.88
C ILE A 91 -11.19 1.29 23.55
N GLY A 92 -10.69 1.77 22.41
CA GLY A 92 -10.99 1.22 21.10
C GLY A 92 -10.61 -0.26 21.00
N PHE A 93 -9.43 -0.64 21.50
CA PHE A 93 -9.02 -2.04 21.54
C PHE A 93 -9.94 -2.90 22.41
N LEU A 94 -10.34 -2.42 23.58
CA LEU A 94 -11.27 -3.14 24.46
C LEU A 94 -12.64 -3.33 23.79
N LEU A 95 -13.16 -2.32 23.09
CA LEU A 95 -14.39 -2.44 22.32
C LEU A 95 -14.25 -3.52 21.23
N PHE A 96 -13.15 -3.51 20.49
CA PHE A 96 -12.87 -4.54 19.48
C PHE A 96 -12.67 -5.92 20.08
N PHE A 97 -12.01 -6.02 21.22
CA PHE A 97 -11.85 -7.28 21.95
C PHE A 97 -13.22 -7.88 22.30
N ILE A 98 -14.13 -7.07 22.85
CA ILE A 98 -15.50 -7.50 23.15
C ILE A 98 -16.23 -7.92 21.86
N CYS A 99 -16.17 -7.08 20.80
CA CYS A 99 -16.78 -7.40 19.52
C CYS A 99 -16.25 -8.73 18.94
N PHE A 100 -14.94 -8.99 19.04
CA PHE A 100 -14.35 -10.25 18.58
C PHE A 100 -15.02 -11.45 19.27
N PHE A 101 -15.18 -11.42 20.60
CA PHE A 101 -15.79 -12.54 21.33
C PHE A 101 -17.28 -12.67 21.03
N VAL A 102 -18.01 -11.58 20.85
CA VAL A 102 -19.43 -11.59 20.44
C VAL A 102 -19.61 -12.22 19.06
N PHE A 103 -18.76 -11.83 18.09
CA PHE A 103 -18.81 -12.33 16.70
C PHE A 103 -17.95 -13.55 16.43
N LYS A 104 -17.25 -14.09 17.43
CA LYS A 104 -16.37 -15.25 17.30
C LYS A 104 -17.02 -16.42 16.57
N GLY A 105 -18.26 -16.78 16.97
CA GLY A 105 -18.98 -17.90 16.36
C GLY A 105 -19.23 -17.68 14.87
N TRP A 106 -19.55 -16.46 14.46
CA TRP A 106 -19.71 -16.09 13.06
C TRP A 106 -18.39 -16.17 12.29
N ILE A 107 -17.30 -15.66 12.88
CA ILE A 107 -15.95 -15.73 12.26
C ILE A 107 -15.57 -17.20 12.05
N ILE A 108 -15.65 -18.03 13.10
CA ILE A 108 -15.29 -19.45 13.00
C ILE A 108 -16.15 -20.14 11.93
N ASN A 109 -17.48 -19.94 11.93
CA ASN A 109 -18.36 -20.57 10.96
C ASN A 109 -18.07 -20.13 9.51
N THR A 110 -17.60 -18.90 9.31
CA THR A 110 -17.24 -18.40 7.97
C THR A 110 -15.99 -19.05 7.40
N PHE A 111 -15.00 -19.39 8.25
CA PHE A 111 -13.69 -19.87 7.80
C PHE A 111 -13.44 -21.36 8.03
N LYS A 112 -14.20 -22.05 8.91
CA LYS A 112 -13.94 -23.44 9.34
C LYS A 112 -13.86 -24.45 8.19
N ASP A 113 -14.69 -24.28 7.15
CA ASP A 113 -14.81 -25.27 6.09
C ASP A 113 -13.69 -25.16 5.03
N LYS A 114 -13.20 -23.94 4.79
CA LYS A 114 -12.21 -23.64 3.75
C LYS A 114 -10.84 -23.23 4.28
N SER A 115 -10.77 -22.73 5.50
CA SER A 115 -9.55 -22.22 6.13
C SER A 115 -9.44 -22.66 7.60
N PRO A 116 -9.48 -23.98 7.89
CA PRO A 116 -9.44 -24.47 9.28
C PRO A 116 -8.16 -24.04 10.01
N LEU A 117 -7.05 -23.98 9.29
CA LEU A 117 -5.78 -23.51 9.83
C LEU A 117 -5.87 -22.06 10.36
N PHE A 118 -6.58 -21.16 9.66
CA PHE A 118 -6.81 -19.81 10.18
C PHE A 118 -7.63 -19.81 11.48
N VAL A 119 -8.63 -20.68 11.58
CA VAL A 119 -9.46 -20.79 12.79
C VAL A 119 -8.64 -21.19 14.00
N ASN A 120 -7.64 -22.08 13.84
CA ASN A 120 -6.76 -22.50 14.92
C ASN A 120 -5.91 -21.32 15.45
N TYR A 121 -5.49 -20.42 14.57
CA TYR A 121 -4.60 -19.30 14.90
C TYR A 121 -5.32 -17.95 15.05
N VAL A 122 -6.64 -17.88 14.87
CA VAL A 122 -7.39 -16.61 14.88
C VAL A 122 -7.18 -15.78 16.16
N TYR A 123 -6.97 -16.43 17.30
CA TYR A 123 -6.74 -15.74 18.57
C TYR A 123 -5.43 -14.94 18.62
N PHE A 124 -4.43 -15.34 17.85
CA PHE A 124 -3.17 -14.61 17.75
C PHE A 124 -3.34 -13.25 17.07
N THR A 125 -4.45 -13.02 16.34
CA THR A 125 -4.77 -11.71 15.79
C THR A 125 -4.96 -10.65 16.88
N LEU A 126 -5.41 -11.02 18.07
CA LEU A 126 -5.65 -10.08 19.19
C LEU A 126 -4.36 -9.46 19.73
N PRO A 127 -3.35 -10.24 20.20
CA PRO A 127 -2.09 -9.66 20.64
C PRO A 127 -1.35 -8.94 19.51
N MET A 128 -1.37 -9.47 18.29
CA MET A 128 -0.79 -8.78 17.13
C MET A 128 -1.46 -7.42 16.89
N ALA A 129 -2.78 -7.36 16.93
CA ALA A 129 -3.53 -6.12 16.76
C ALA A 129 -3.19 -5.10 17.85
N PHE A 130 -3.05 -5.54 19.10
CA PHE A 130 -2.65 -4.68 20.22
C PHE A 130 -1.25 -4.07 19.99
N PHE A 131 -0.29 -4.87 19.60
CA PHE A 131 1.07 -4.38 19.35
C PHE A 131 1.16 -3.46 18.13
N ILE A 132 0.48 -3.80 17.04
CA ILE A 132 0.39 -2.94 15.84
C ILE A 132 -0.30 -1.62 16.17
N LEU A 133 -1.37 -1.64 16.97
CA LEU A 133 -2.07 -0.45 17.45
C LEU A 133 -1.11 0.52 18.14
N TYR A 134 -0.38 0.02 19.15
CA TYR A 134 0.55 0.86 19.91
C TYR A 134 1.77 1.29 19.10
N MET A 135 2.19 0.49 18.14
CA MET A 135 3.20 0.92 17.18
C MET A 135 2.75 2.16 16.38
N PHE A 136 1.49 2.20 15.91
CA PHE A 136 0.91 3.38 15.25
C PHE A 136 0.75 4.57 16.20
N VAL A 137 0.34 4.35 17.44
CA VAL A 137 0.23 5.41 18.46
C VAL A 137 1.58 6.07 18.71
N PHE A 138 2.62 5.28 18.94
CA PHE A 138 3.97 5.81 19.20
C PHE A 138 4.57 6.47 17.95
N GLU A 139 4.33 5.95 16.75
CA GLU A 139 4.73 6.60 15.50
C GLU A 139 4.04 7.97 15.33
N THR A 140 2.76 8.08 15.70
CA THR A 140 2.01 9.34 15.66
C THR A 140 2.62 10.35 16.64
N ASN A 141 2.92 9.94 17.87
CA ASN A 141 3.55 10.79 18.89
C ASN A 141 4.95 11.24 18.45
N ALA A 142 5.73 10.38 17.80
CA ALA A 142 7.02 10.77 17.23
C ALA A 142 6.87 11.76 16.05
N THR A 143 5.80 11.63 15.26
CA THR A 143 5.49 12.53 14.14
C THR A 143 5.20 13.94 14.62
N ILE A 144 4.47 14.12 15.73
CA ILE A 144 4.23 15.41 16.38
C ILE A 144 5.54 16.10 16.75
N LEU A 145 6.53 15.32 17.17
CA LEU A 145 7.87 15.80 17.55
C LEU A 145 8.82 15.98 16.36
N GLU A 146 8.31 15.86 15.12
CA GLU A 146 9.10 15.90 13.88
C GLU A 146 10.22 14.83 13.82
N ARG A 147 10.04 13.71 14.55
CA ARG A 147 11.01 12.60 14.68
C ARG A 147 10.53 11.32 13.99
N VAL A 148 10.31 11.40 12.67
CA VAL A 148 9.70 10.29 11.89
C VAL A 148 10.68 9.21 11.42
N ALA A 149 11.99 9.48 11.45
CA ALA A 149 12.98 8.57 10.85
C ALA A 149 13.10 7.23 11.60
N VAL A 150 13.21 7.29 12.96
CA VAL A 150 13.41 6.07 13.78
C VAL A 150 12.17 5.17 13.79
N PRO A 151 10.94 5.66 14.06
CA PRO A 151 9.74 4.84 13.97
C PRO A 151 9.55 4.21 12.59
N ARG A 152 9.84 4.94 11.52
CA ARG A 152 9.79 4.41 10.17
C ARG A 152 10.85 3.33 9.93
N MET A 153 12.06 3.49 10.48
CA MET A 153 13.11 2.46 10.42
C MET A 153 12.69 1.18 11.16
N ILE A 154 12.06 1.33 12.33
CA ILE A 154 11.53 0.18 13.08
C ILE A 154 10.47 -0.55 12.24
N ARG A 155 9.50 0.17 11.70
CA ARG A 155 8.41 -0.42 10.90
C ARG A 155 8.90 -1.04 9.58
N GLU A 156 9.76 -0.35 8.82
CA GLU A 156 10.13 -0.78 7.47
C GLU A 156 11.32 -1.75 7.47
N VAL A 157 12.27 -1.60 8.40
CA VAL A 157 13.49 -2.41 8.40
C VAL A 157 13.44 -3.47 9.50
N PHE A 158 13.25 -3.05 10.76
CA PHE A 158 13.32 -3.99 11.90
C PHE A 158 12.23 -5.08 11.78
N ILE A 159 10.96 -4.69 11.59
CA ILE A 159 9.85 -5.67 11.48
C ILE A 159 10.13 -6.65 10.34
N ARG A 160 10.50 -6.15 9.15
CA ARG A 160 10.74 -7.03 7.99
C ARG A 160 11.95 -7.93 8.16
N ALA A 161 13.03 -7.41 8.76
CA ALA A 161 14.22 -8.21 9.04
C ALA A 161 13.93 -9.29 10.11
N SER A 162 13.18 -8.95 11.16
CA SER A 162 12.79 -9.91 12.20
C SER A 162 11.89 -11.01 11.66
N LEU A 163 10.92 -10.66 10.81
CA LEU A 163 10.07 -11.64 10.13
C LEU A 163 10.87 -12.52 9.17
N LEU A 164 11.83 -11.96 8.43
CA LEU A 164 12.75 -12.74 7.59
C LEU A 164 13.51 -13.78 8.43
N VAL A 165 14.04 -13.37 9.58
CA VAL A 165 14.72 -14.29 10.52
C VAL A 165 13.74 -15.36 10.99
N GLY A 166 12.50 -15.01 11.36
CA GLY A 166 11.46 -15.95 11.74
C GLY A 166 11.19 -17.01 10.66
N TYR A 167 11.07 -16.60 9.41
CA TYR A 167 10.89 -17.53 8.28
C TYR A 167 12.10 -18.44 8.07
N LEU A 168 13.32 -17.95 8.30
CA LEU A 168 14.54 -18.77 8.21
C LEU A 168 14.63 -19.76 9.37
N LEU A 169 14.25 -19.36 10.58
CA LEU A 169 14.18 -20.27 11.74
C LEU A 169 13.18 -21.42 11.50
N TYR A 170 12.04 -21.12 10.86
CA TYR A 170 11.03 -22.09 10.50
C TYR A 170 11.49 -22.99 9.35
N GLY A 171 11.85 -22.38 8.21
CA GLY A 171 11.99 -23.12 6.95
C GLY A 171 13.39 -23.61 6.64
N LEU A 172 14.47 -22.93 7.09
CA LEU A 172 15.84 -23.33 6.80
C LEU A 172 16.45 -24.13 7.95
N TRP A 173 16.30 -23.63 9.17
CA TRP A 173 16.94 -24.26 10.36
C TRP A 173 16.02 -25.23 11.11
N HIS A 174 14.71 -25.23 10.82
CA HIS A 174 13.71 -26.09 11.47
C HIS A 174 13.78 -26.04 13.00
N VAL A 175 14.13 -24.87 13.56
CA VAL A 175 14.24 -24.65 15.02
C VAL A 175 12.87 -24.45 15.65
N ILE A 176 11.92 -23.91 14.89
CA ILE A 176 10.54 -23.65 15.32
C ILE A 176 9.57 -24.32 14.36
N ASP A 177 8.42 -24.71 14.89
CA ASP A 177 7.24 -25.15 14.13
C ASP A 177 6.35 -23.96 13.69
N LEU A 178 5.17 -24.25 13.15
CA LEU A 178 4.23 -23.23 12.71
C LEU A 178 3.69 -22.40 13.89
N ASP A 179 3.47 -23.02 15.06
CA ASP A 179 3.09 -22.33 16.29
C ASP A 179 4.17 -21.33 16.70
N GLY A 180 5.42 -21.76 16.68
CA GLY A 180 6.60 -20.93 16.94
C GLY A 180 6.69 -19.75 15.96
N LEU A 181 6.42 -19.98 14.67
CA LEU A 181 6.41 -18.91 13.66
C LEU A 181 5.35 -17.85 13.98
N VAL A 182 4.13 -18.24 14.34
CA VAL A 182 3.05 -17.29 14.69
C VAL A 182 3.41 -16.53 15.97
N ILE A 183 4.06 -17.18 16.95
CA ILE A 183 4.58 -16.50 18.16
C ILE A 183 5.66 -15.48 17.77
N VAL A 184 6.57 -15.80 16.85
CA VAL A 184 7.60 -14.86 16.35
C VAL A 184 6.94 -13.64 15.71
N PHE A 185 5.82 -13.79 14.99
CA PHE A 185 5.06 -12.65 14.48
C PHE A 185 4.58 -11.74 15.61
N CYS A 186 3.92 -12.30 16.63
CA CYS A 186 3.47 -11.54 17.79
C CYS A 186 4.63 -10.82 18.49
N ALA A 187 5.71 -11.54 18.73
CA ALA A 187 6.91 -11.02 19.39
C ALA A 187 7.56 -9.89 18.57
N THR A 188 7.64 -10.02 17.25
CA THR A 188 8.20 -9.02 16.36
C THR A 188 7.45 -7.70 16.45
N TYR A 189 6.10 -7.72 16.37
CA TYR A 189 5.29 -6.52 16.52
C TYR A 189 5.35 -5.97 17.95
N GLY A 190 5.40 -6.84 18.96
CA GLY A 190 5.58 -6.46 20.36
C GLY A 190 6.91 -5.73 20.60
N LEU A 191 8.01 -6.29 20.10
CA LEU A 191 9.32 -5.65 20.17
C LEU A 191 9.36 -4.34 19.40
N GLY A 192 8.71 -4.28 18.21
CA GLY A 192 8.58 -3.05 17.45
C GLY A 192 7.85 -1.95 18.22
N ALA A 193 6.77 -2.28 18.91
CA ALA A 193 6.03 -1.34 19.78
C ALA A 193 6.90 -0.89 20.96
N LEU A 194 7.58 -1.81 21.62
CA LEU A 194 8.49 -1.49 22.74
C LEU A 194 9.66 -0.60 22.31
N LEU A 195 10.29 -0.88 21.17
CA LEU A 195 11.37 -0.05 20.64
C LEU A 195 10.90 1.39 20.35
N ASN A 196 9.70 1.55 19.80
CA ASN A 196 9.11 2.88 19.61
C ASN A 196 8.81 3.57 20.94
N LEU A 197 8.29 2.85 21.94
CA LEU A 197 8.05 3.39 23.28
C LEU A 197 9.36 3.83 23.95
N PHE A 198 10.38 2.97 23.96
CA PHE A 198 11.70 3.32 24.50
C PHE A 198 12.31 4.52 23.78
N TYR A 199 12.22 4.58 22.46
CA TYR A 199 12.67 5.73 21.70
C TYR A 199 12.01 7.03 22.17
N LEU A 200 10.69 7.03 22.39
CA LEU A 200 9.95 8.20 22.85
C LEU A 200 10.32 8.59 24.28
N LEU A 201 10.39 7.63 25.20
CA LEU A 201 10.69 7.91 26.61
C LEU A 201 12.11 8.43 26.82
N PHE A 202 13.10 7.75 26.21
CA PHE A 202 14.51 8.07 26.49
C PHE A 202 15.07 9.17 25.58
N SER A 203 14.66 9.23 24.33
CA SER A 203 15.20 10.21 23.37
C SER A 203 14.46 11.54 23.36
N GLN A 204 13.18 11.56 23.74
CA GLN A 204 12.31 12.74 23.63
C GLN A 204 11.80 13.24 24.99
N LYS A 205 12.12 12.57 26.08
CA LYS A 205 11.70 12.94 27.45
C LYS A 205 10.18 13.15 27.57
N ILE A 206 9.39 12.33 26.90
CA ILE A 206 7.92 12.40 26.94
C ILE A 206 7.42 11.88 28.30
N SER A 207 6.38 12.51 28.82
CA SER A 207 5.65 12.08 30.01
C SER A 207 4.19 11.79 29.68
N PHE A 208 3.70 10.61 30.06
CA PHE A 208 2.29 10.20 29.90
C PHE A 208 1.44 10.54 31.13
N LYS A 209 1.81 11.56 31.90
CA LYS A 209 1.00 12.00 33.05
C LYS A 209 -0.31 12.61 32.59
N PRO A 210 -1.47 12.22 33.18
CA PRO A 210 -2.75 12.80 32.83
C PRO A 210 -2.81 14.28 33.22
N ASN A 211 -3.47 15.08 32.38
CA ASN A 211 -3.88 16.43 32.69
C ASN A 211 -5.27 16.68 32.07
N PHE A 212 -6.21 17.15 32.88
CA PHE A 212 -7.60 17.36 32.50
C PHE A 212 -7.99 18.84 32.48
N SER A 213 -7.08 19.75 32.89
CA SER A 213 -7.39 21.15 33.12
C SER A 213 -7.77 21.93 31.86
N ASN A 214 -7.26 21.51 30.70
CA ASN A 214 -7.42 22.27 29.44
C ASN A 214 -8.47 21.69 28.49
N ILE A 215 -9.31 20.75 28.96
CA ILE A 215 -10.35 20.15 28.15
C ILE A 215 -11.64 20.92 28.32
N THR A 216 -11.87 21.90 27.42
CA THR A 216 -13.14 22.61 27.38
C THR A 216 -14.25 21.73 26.77
N PRO A 217 -15.55 21.97 27.14
CA PRO A 217 -16.67 21.24 26.54
C PRO A 217 -16.70 21.37 25.01
N GLU A 218 -16.36 22.54 24.46
CA GLU A 218 -16.29 22.82 23.03
C GLU A 218 -15.20 21.96 22.36
N LEU A 219 -13.99 21.94 22.91
CA LEU A 219 -12.88 21.15 22.40
C LEU A 219 -13.20 19.66 22.42
N ARG A 220 -13.84 19.17 23.48
CA ARG A 220 -14.30 17.78 23.60
C ARG A 220 -15.31 17.42 22.51
N ARG A 221 -16.32 18.28 22.28
CA ARG A 221 -17.33 18.09 21.26
C ARG A 221 -16.73 18.06 19.86
N ASP A 222 -15.87 19.03 19.53
CA ASP A 222 -15.22 19.13 18.21
C ASP A 222 -14.30 17.95 17.97
N PHE A 223 -13.55 17.52 18.98
CA PHE A 223 -12.70 16.33 18.92
C PHE A 223 -13.54 15.08 18.66
N LEU A 224 -14.63 14.86 19.39
CA LEU A 224 -15.51 13.69 19.22
C LEU A 224 -16.15 13.66 17.83
N LEU A 225 -16.71 14.77 17.35
CA LEU A 225 -17.34 14.84 16.03
C LEU A 225 -16.33 14.57 14.91
N TYR A 226 -15.14 15.16 15.01
CA TYR A 226 -14.07 14.94 14.04
C TYR A 226 -13.56 13.50 14.08
N THR A 227 -13.42 12.94 15.26
CA THR A 227 -12.99 11.54 15.45
C THR A 227 -14.00 10.56 14.87
N LEU A 228 -15.30 10.76 15.06
CA LEU A 228 -16.36 9.93 14.45
C LEU A 228 -16.29 9.94 12.90
N PHE A 229 -16.05 11.11 12.32
CA PHE A 229 -15.81 11.23 10.87
C PHE A 229 -14.58 10.44 10.44
N LEU A 230 -13.48 10.54 11.19
CA LEU A 230 -12.23 9.84 10.87
C LEU A 230 -12.30 8.32 11.04
N ILE A 231 -13.09 7.81 12.00
CA ILE A 231 -13.33 6.38 12.17
C ILE A 231 -13.91 5.78 10.87
N THR A 232 -14.90 6.45 10.28
CA THR A 232 -15.49 5.97 9.02
C THR A 232 -14.49 5.98 7.87
N ALA A 233 -13.65 7.01 7.77
CA ALA A 233 -12.59 7.08 6.76
C ALA A 233 -11.51 6.00 6.98
N ALA A 234 -11.11 5.77 8.24
CA ALA A 234 -10.16 4.74 8.61
C ALA A 234 -10.69 3.33 8.32
N LEU A 235 -11.99 3.09 8.60
CA LEU A 235 -12.66 1.83 8.29
C LEU A 235 -12.52 1.49 6.81
N VAL A 236 -12.90 2.40 5.93
CA VAL A 236 -12.77 2.16 4.48
C VAL A 236 -11.32 1.96 4.07
N GLY A 237 -10.42 2.83 4.53
CA GLY A 237 -9.00 2.77 4.20
C GLY A 237 -8.31 1.47 4.63
N SER A 238 -8.75 0.86 5.73
CA SER A 238 -8.17 -0.37 6.28
C SER A 238 -8.80 -1.64 5.71
N VAL A 239 -10.10 -1.63 5.45
CA VAL A 239 -10.84 -2.79 4.93
C VAL A 239 -10.50 -3.03 3.45
N MET A 240 -10.45 -1.98 2.65
CA MET A 240 -10.28 -2.09 1.21
C MET A 240 -9.05 -2.92 0.76
N PRO A 241 -7.84 -2.73 1.32
CA PRO A 241 -6.65 -3.47 0.87
C PRO A 241 -6.70 -4.97 1.19
N THR A 242 -7.48 -5.36 2.20
CA THR A 242 -7.52 -6.73 2.75
C THR A 242 -8.76 -7.51 2.34
N LEU A 243 -9.76 -6.81 1.80
CA LEU A 243 -11.10 -7.35 1.56
C LEU A 243 -11.08 -8.61 0.68
N SER A 244 -10.43 -8.54 -0.48
CA SER A 244 -10.36 -9.69 -1.41
C SER A 244 -9.63 -10.88 -0.78
N SER A 245 -8.58 -10.66 0.03
CA SER A 245 -7.89 -11.73 0.76
C SER A 245 -8.83 -12.44 1.74
N PHE A 246 -9.66 -11.72 2.49
CA PHE A 246 -10.64 -12.32 3.39
C PHE A 246 -11.73 -13.11 2.64
N PHE A 247 -12.25 -12.56 1.54
CA PHE A 247 -13.25 -13.28 0.74
C PHE A 247 -12.69 -14.55 0.10
N ILE A 248 -11.44 -14.51 -0.41
CA ILE A 248 -10.76 -15.67 -0.97
C ILE A 248 -10.52 -16.72 0.12
N SER A 249 -10.01 -16.34 1.30
CA SER A 249 -9.82 -17.26 2.42
C SER A 249 -11.12 -17.91 2.87
N ALA A 250 -12.22 -17.15 2.95
CA ALA A 250 -13.50 -17.67 3.39
C ALA A 250 -14.17 -18.60 2.37
N LYS A 251 -13.99 -18.35 1.06
CA LYS A 251 -14.70 -19.08 0.00
C LYS A 251 -13.87 -20.15 -0.71
N LEU A 252 -12.57 -19.94 -0.84
CA LEU A 252 -11.68 -20.84 -1.59
C LEU A 252 -10.64 -21.51 -0.69
N GLY A 253 -10.16 -20.83 0.36
CA GLY A 253 -9.17 -21.34 1.31
C GLY A 253 -7.87 -20.54 1.34
N LEU A 254 -7.01 -20.89 2.30
CA LEU A 254 -5.74 -20.19 2.54
C LEU A 254 -4.73 -20.39 1.41
N GLU A 255 -4.70 -21.58 0.78
CA GLU A 255 -3.82 -21.86 -0.35
C GLU A 255 -4.01 -20.82 -1.45
N PHE A 256 -5.26 -20.61 -1.88
CA PHE A 256 -5.61 -19.61 -2.90
C PHE A 256 -5.32 -18.18 -2.42
N THR A 257 -5.43 -17.93 -1.13
CA THR A 257 -5.06 -16.63 -0.55
C THR A 257 -3.55 -16.39 -0.62
N GLY A 258 -2.73 -17.42 -0.40
CA GLY A 258 -1.28 -17.35 -0.57
C GLY A 258 -0.88 -17.04 -2.02
N ILE A 259 -1.49 -17.72 -2.99
CA ILE A 259 -1.28 -17.45 -4.43
C ILE A 259 -1.69 -16.01 -4.76
N TYR A 260 -2.87 -15.57 -4.30
CA TYR A 260 -3.35 -14.20 -4.49
C TYR A 260 -2.41 -13.15 -3.86
N ALA A 261 -1.88 -13.44 -2.67
CA ALA A 261 -0.94 -12.55 -1.98
C ALA A 261 0.34 -12.33 -2.79
N ILE A 262 0.98 -13.39 -3.29
CA ILE A 262 2.17 -13.30 -4.15
C ILE A 262 1.86 -12.51 -5.42
N ALA A 263 0.73 -12.81 -6.09
CA ALA A 263 0.28 -12.08 -7.27
C ALA A 263 0.07 -10.58 -6.99
N ASN A 264 -0.56 -10.25 -5.86
CA ASN A 264 -0.77 -8.86 -5.43
C ASN A 264 0.56 -8.13 -5.12
N TYR A 265 1.56 -8.82 -4.54
CA TYR A 265 2.89 -8.22 -4.34
C TYR A 265 3.56 -7.84 -5.66
N ILE A 266 3.49 -8.71 -6.69
CA ILE A 266 4.00 -8.40 -8.03
C ILE A 266 3.25 -7.21 -8.62
N ALA A 267 1.92 -7.22 -8.59
CA ALA A 267 1.09 -6.14 -9.13
C ALA A 267 1.35 -4.79 -8.44
N THR A 268 1.71 -4.79 -7.14
CA THR A 268 1.98 -3.57 -6.37
C THR A 268 3.23 -2.81 -6.85
N MET A 269 4.12 -3.45 -7.61
CA MET A 269 5.27 -2.78 -8.20
C MET A 269 4.88 -1.63 -9.13
N VAL A 270 3.70 -1.70 -9.77
CA VAL A 270 3.15 -0.63 -10.63
C VAL A 270 2.87 0.66 -9.83
N GLU A 271 2.63 0.57 -8.52
CA GLU A 271 2.35 1.72 -7.65
C GLU A 271 3.61 2.42 -7.10
N ILE A 272 4.80 1.80 -7.21
CA ILE A 272 6.03 2.33 -6.61
C ILE A 272 6.30 3.80 -7.00
N PRO A 273 6.20 4.21 -8.29
CA PRO A 273 6.46 5.58 -8.70
C PRO A 273 5.51 6.60 -8.04
N ASN A 274 4.27 6.19 -7.73
CA ASN A 274 3.27 7.08 -7.15
C ASN A 274 3.66 7.58 -5.76
N ARG A 275 4.33 6.76 -4.96
CA ARG A 275 4.73 7.11 -3.59
C ARG A 275 5.63 8.35 -3.54
N SER A 276 6.54 8.46 -4.50
CA SER A 276 7.48 9.60 -4.58
C SER A 276 6.83 10.86 -5.15
N LEU A 277 6.05 10.74 -6.22
CA LEU A 277 5.45 11.89 -6.89
C LEU A 277 4.28 12.50 -6.11
N SER A 278 3.43 11.69 -5.50
CA SER A 278 2.32 12.17 -4.69
C SER A 278 2.80 13.00 -3.50
N ALA A 279 3.87 12.59 -2.84
CA ALA A 279 4.44 13.33 -1.71
C ALA A 279 4.89 14.76 -2.07
N ILE A 280 5.32 14.99 -3.33
CA ILE A 280 5.77 16.31 -3.81
C ILE A 280 4.59 17.16 -4.30
N VAL A 281 3.62 16.54 -4.95
CA VAL A 281 2.57 17.27 -5.66
C VAL A 281 1.38 17.60 -4.77
N GLN A 282 1.00 16.71 -3.85
CA GLN A 282 -0.16 16.94 -2.97
C GLN A 282 -0.09 18.26 -2.17
N PRO A 283 1.04 18.66 -1.55
CA PRO A 283 1.11 19.96 -0.86
C PRO A 283 0.91 21.14 -1.79
N ARG A 284 1.45 21.08 -3.03
CA ARG A 284 1.30 22.16 -4.03
C ARG A 284 -0.14 22.31 -4.49
N VAL A 285 -0.84 21.19 -4.70
CA VAL A 285 -2.27 21.20 -5.04
C VAL A 285 -3.09 21.75 -3.87
N ALA A 286 -2.78 21.36 -2.65
CA ALA A 286 -3.46 21.87 -1.46
C ALA A 286 -3.33 23.40 -1.34
N VAL A 287 -2.15 23.95 -1.61
CA VAL A 287 -1.93 25.42 -1.65
C VAL A 287 -2.77 26.06 -2.76
N ALA A 288 -2.71 25.55 -4.00
CA ALA A 288 -3.44 26.12 -5.13
C ALA A 288 -4.97 26.13 -4.89
N LEU A 289 -5.53 25.09 -4.29
CA LEU A 289 -6.98 24.98 -4.03
C LEU A 289 -7.44 25.80 -2.79
N ARG A 290 -6.52 26.22 -1.92
CA ARG A 290 -6.83 27.03 -0.72
C ARG A 290 -6.64 28.54 -0.95
N THR A 291 -6.11 28.98 -2.07
CA THR A 291 -6.06 30.41 -2.41
C THR A 291 -7.45 31.01 -2.57
N THR A 292 -7.60 32.31 -2.41
CA THR A 292 -8.86 33.02 -2.57
C THR A 292 -8.72 34.08 -3.66
N PRO A 293 -9.24 33.88 -4.88
CA PRO A 293 -9.97 32.68 -5.38
C PRO A 293 -9.06 31.47 -5.60
N PRO A 294 -9.62 30.24 -5.62
CA PRO A 294 -8.83 29.02 -5.87
C PRO A 294 -8.18 29.03 -7.25
N ASP A 295 -6.88 28.69 -7.31
CA ASP A 295 -6.15 28.56 -8.59
C ASP A 295 -6.38 27.17 -9.20
N ILE A 296 -7.54 27.02 -9.84
CA ILE A 296 -7.98 25.80 -10.52
C ILE A 296 -7.04 25.44 -11.67
N SER A 297 -6.51 26.43 -12.38
CA SER A 297 -5.65 26.24 -13.55
C SER A 297 -4.34 25.54 -13.18
N THR A 298 -3.69 25.99 -12.11
CA THR A 298 -2.49 25.35 -11.57
C THR A 298 -2.79 23.94 -11.04
N ALA A 299 -3.92 23.74 -10.35
CA ALA A 299 -4.33 22.43 -9.87
C ALA A 299 -4.54 21.43 -11.04
N ILE A 300 -5.25 21.82 -12.11
CA ILE A 300 -5.45 21.00 -13.32
C ILE A 300 -4.09 20.63 -13.93
N ARG A 301 -3.23 21.61 -14.15
CA ARG A 301 -1.90 21.39 -14.76
C ARG A 301 -1.06 20.40 -13.94
N LEU A 302 -1.08 20.51 -12.62
CA LEU A 302 -0.37 19.58 -11.74
C LEU A 302 -0.97 18.17 -11.81
N PHE A 303 -2.30 18.03 -11.78
CA PHE A 303 -2.95 16.72 -11.88
C PHE A 303 -2.70 16.06 -13.23
N GLN A 304 -2.84 16.79 -14.34
CA GLN A 304 -2.58 16.26 -15.68
C GLN A 304 -1.12 15.82 -15.85
N LYS A 305 -0.18 16.62 -15.31
CA LYS A 305 1.25 16.32 -15.35
C LYS A 305 1.58 15.02 -14.57
N VAL A 306 1.05 14.88 -13.37
CA VAL A 306 1.27 13.68 -12.56
C VAL A 306 0.58 12.48 -13.17
N SER A 307 -0.68 12.61 -13.59
CA SER A 307 -1.44 11.54 -14.22
C SER A 307 -0.72 11.00 -15.47
N LEU A 308 -0.20 11.89 -16.32
CA LEU A 308 0.56 11.52 -17.53
C LEU A 308 1.84 10.73 -17.18
N ASN A 309 2.62 11.24 -16.23
CA ASN A 309 3.88 10.63 -15.85
C ASN A 309 3.66 9.28 -15.11
N MET A 310 2.59 9.19 -14.29
CA MET A 310 2.21 7.95 -13.61
C MET A 310 1.71 6.89 -14.60
N LEU A 311 0.90 7.30 -15.58
CA LEU A 311 0.44 6.38 -16.62
C LEU A 311 1.63 5.85 -17.44
N LEU A 312 2.58 6.72 -17.80
CA LEU A 312 3.76 6.33 -18.56
C LEU A 312 4.66 5.35 -17.76
N ALA A 313 4.99 5.69 -16.52
CA ALA A 313 5.81 4.84 -15.68
C ALA A 313 5.09 3.51 -15.35
N GLY A 314 3.81 3.59 -14.97
CA GLY A 314 3.03 2.43 -14.59
C GLY A 314 2.77 1.45 -15.75
N ILE A 315 2.47 1.96 -16.97
CA ILE A 315 2.27 1.10 -18.14
C ILE A 315 3.57 0.43 -18.57
N THR A 316 4.70 1.16 -18.46
CA THR A 316 6.02 0.58 -18.73
C THR A 316 6.32 -0.55 -17.76
N ILE A 317 6.15 -0.34 -16.45
CA ILE A 317 6.38 -1.36 -15.42
C ILE A 317 5.44 -2.56 -15.63
N LEU A 318 4.15 -2.31 -15.90
CA LEU A 318 3.16 -3.37 -16.16
C LEU A 318 3.59 -4.24 -17.35
N ILE A 319 3.99 -3.62 -18.47
CA ILE A 319 4.43 -4.36 -19.65
C ILE A 319 5.70 -5.16 -19.34
N LEU A 320 6.69 -4.56 -18.66
CA LEU A 320 7.93 -5.26 -18.32
C LEU A 320 7.69 -6.44 -17.35
N ILE A 321 6.72 -6.31 -16.43
CA ILE A 321 6.29 -7.44 -15.60
C ILE A 321 5.63 -8.51 -16.47
N TRP A 322 4.67 -8.14 -17.30
CA TRP A 322 3.85 -9.08 -18.07
C TRP A 322 4.66 -9.90 -19.07
N ILE A 323 5.59 -9.26 -19.79
CA ILE A 323 6.42 -9.95 -20.77
C ILE A 323 7.39 -10.97 -20.17
N ASN A 324 7.69 -10.82 -18.86
CA ASN A 324 8.60 -11.71 -18.12
C ASN A 324 7.91 -12.57 -17.07
N ILE A 325 6.58 -12.56 -16.99
CA ILE A 325 5.85 -13.19 -15.88
C ILE A 325 6.04 -14.70 -15.82
N ASP A 326 6.08 -15.38 -16.98
CA ASP A 326 6.28 -16.82 -17.04
C ASP A 326 7.69 -17.20 -16.58
N LEU A 327 8.71 -16.51 -17.07
CA LEU A 327 10.09 -16.68 -16.62
C LEU A 327 10.24 -16.37 -15.13
N PHE A 328 9.51 -15.37 -14.63
CA PHE A 328 9.53 -15.03 -13.21
C PHE A 328 9.03 -16.20 -12.35
N PHE A 329 7.91 -16.85 -12.74
CA PHE A 329 7.42 -18.02 -12.03
C PHE A 329 8.35 -19.25 -12.20
N ASP A 330 9.06 -19.38 -13.31
CA ASP A 330 10.03 -20.46 -13.50
C ASP A 330 11.29 -20.28 -12.61
N ILE A 331 11.71 -19.05 -12.37
CA ILE A 331 12.87 -18.74 -11.51
C ILE A 331 12.50 -18.78 -10.02
N LEU A 332 11.23 -18.50 -9.70
CA LEU A 332 10.76 -18.45 -8.33
C LEU A 332 10.85 -19.84 -7.69
N PRO A 333 11.41 -19.99 -6.47
CA PRO A 333 11.36 -21.25 -5.77
C PRO A 333 9.89 -21.71 -5.62
N ASN A 334 9.61 -22.97 -5.97
CA ASN A 334 8.25 -23.55 -6.01
C ASN A 334 7.24 -22.71 -6.84
N GLY A 335 7.73 -21.93 -7.81
CA GLY A 335 6.94 -20.94 -8.54
C GLY A 335 5.76 -21.53 -9.31
N GLN A 336 5.84 -22.81 -9.71
CA GLN A 336 4.72 -23.50 -10.39
C GLN A 336 3.44 -23.55 -9.53
N GLN A 337 3.55 -23.60 -8.20
CA GLN A 337 2.41 -23.54 -7.29
C GLN A 337 1.72 -22.16 -7.33
N TYR A 338 2.46 -21.11 -7.66
CA TYR A 338 1.97 -19.73 -7.73
C TYR A 338 1.59 -19.29 -9.15
N ALA A 339 1.91 -20.10 -10.17
CA ALA A 339 1.64 -19.79 -11.59
C ALA A 339 0.16 -19.58 -11.90
N ALA A 340 -0.74 -20.24 -11.14
CA ALA A 340 -2.19 -20.00 -11.22
C ALA A 340 -2.57 -18.52 -10.94
N GLY A 341 -1.70 -17.75 -10.26
CA GLY A 341 -1.88 -16.31 -10.02
C GLY A 341 -1.50 -15.40 -11.19
N LYS A 342 -1.05 -15.92 -12.34
CA LYS A 342 -0.60 -15.11 -13.49
C LYS A 342 -1.63 -14.07 -13.94
N TRP A 343 -2.86 -14.46 -14.16
CA TRP A 343 -3.93 -13.56 -14.58
C TRP A 343 -4.34 -12.60 -13.47
N VAL A 344 -4.26 -13.03 -12.20
CA VAL A 344 -4.47 -12.16 -11.04
C VAL A 344 -3.47 -11.00 -11.05
N VAL A 345 -2.17 -11.26 -11.36
CA VAL A 345 -1.15 -10.22 -11.51
C VAL A 345 -1.58 -9.18 -12.53
N LEU A 346 -1.98 -9.60 -13.73
CA LEU A 346 -2.36 -8.69 -14.81
C LEU A 346 -3.56 -7.81 -14.42
N ILE A 347 -4.63 -8.45 -13.95
CA ILE A 347 -5.89 -7.77 -13.62
C ILE A 347 -5.67 -6.75 -12.48
N LEU A 348 -4.96 -7.15 -11.42
CA LEU A 348 -4.61 -6.25 -10.32
C LEU A 348 -3.67 -5.12 -10.77
N ALA A 349 -2.67 -5.42 -11.60
CA ALA A 349 -1.74 -4.41 -12.10
C ALA A 349 -2.46 -3.35 -12.95
N ILE A 350 -3.45 -3.75 -13.77
CA ILE A 350 -4.31 -2.82 -14.52
C ILE A 350 -5.14 -1.96 -13.54
N SER A 351 -5.77 -2.57 -12.52
CA SER A 351 -6.52 -1.82 -11.51
C SER A 351 -5.65 -0.78 -10.79
N LYS A 352 -4.45 -1.19 -10.38
CA LYS A 352 -3.47 -0.31 -9.73
C LYS A 352 -2.95 0.78 -10.66
N LEU A 353 -2.71 0.47 -11.94
CA LEU A 353 -2.34 1.45 -12.96
C LEU A 353 -3.40 2.55 -13.11
N ILE A 354 -4.68 2.16 -13.22
CA ILE A 354 -5.81 3.09 -13.33
C ILE A 354 -5.89 3.97 -12.08
N ASN A 355 -5.86 3.36 -10.90
CA ASN A 355 -5.95 4.09 -9.63
C ASN A 355 -4.76 5.05 -9.43
N THR A 356 -3.54 4.61 -9.74
CA THR A 356 -2.33 5.42 -9.60
C THR A 356 -2.31 6.59 -10.57
N SER A 357 -2.77 6.37 -11.81
CA SER A 357 -2.75 7.39 -12.85
C SER A 357 -3.83 8.46 -12.65
N PHE A 358 -5.02 8.07 -12.24
CA PHE A 358 -6.19 8.96 -12.18
C PHE A 358 -6.64 9.29 -10.76
N GLY A 359 -6.30 8.44 -9.78
CA GLY A 359 -6.72 8.60 -8.38
C GLY A 359 -6.15 9.84 -7.70
N ILE A 360 -5.05 10.44 -8.20
CA ILE A 360 -4.51 11.67 -7.62
C ILE A 360 -5.52 12.83 -7.68
N GLY A 361 -6.40 12.85 -8.67
CA GLY A 361 -7.47 13.83 -8.77
C GLY A 361 -8.46 13.77 -7.60
N THR A 362 -8.64 12.59 -7.01
CA THR A 362 -9.59 12.37 -5.91
C THR A 362 -9.16 13.09 -4.63
N THR A 363 -7.85 13.30 -4.43
CA THR A 363 -7.31 14.03 -3.27
C THR A 363 -7.76 15.49 -3.24
N SER A 364 -8.17 16.07 -4.39
CA SER A 364 -8.67 17.45 -4.48
C SER A 364 -9.87 17.71 -3.58
N LEU A 365 -10.76 16.73 -3.40
CA LEU A 365 -11.90 16.85 -2.49
C LEU A 365 -11.48 17.14 -1.05
N GLY A 366 -10.43 16.48 -0.56
CA GLY A 366 -9.92 16.68 0.80
C GLY A 366 -9.42 18.10 1.10
N TYR A 367 -9.13 18.90 0.06
CA TYR A 367 -8.64 20.27 0.20
C TYR A 367 -9.73 21.33 0.00
N THR A 368 -10.96 20.92 -0.34
CA THR A 368 -12.11 21.79 -0.61
C THR A 368 -13.19 21.65 0.45
N ARG A 369 -14.20 22.53 0.38
CA ARG A 369 -15.41 22.42 1.24
C ARG A 369 -16.22 21.13 1.00
N TRP A 370 -15.92 20.37 -0.06
CA TRP A 370 -16.62 19.14 -0.43
C TRP A 370 -15.94 17.87 0.13
N TYR A 371 -15.04 17.99 1.11
CA TYR A 371 -14.28 16.86 1.66
C TYR A 371 -15.15 15.71 2.18
N TYR A 372 -16.33 16.01 2.71
CA TYR A 372 -17.26 14.99 3.21
C TYR A 372 -17.79 14.06 2.11
N THR A 373 -17.89 14.52 0.85
CA THR A 373 -18.33 13.67 -0.25
C THR A 373 -17.31 12.59 -0.62
N SER A 374 -16.04 12.80 -0.29
CA SER A 374 -15.01 11.76 -0.46
C SER A 374 -15.32 10.52 0.37
N LEU A 375 -15.92 10.70 1.55
CA LEU A 375 -16.34 9.63 2.43
C LEU A 375 -17.49 8.82 1.81
N PHE A 376 -18.49 9.50 1.25
CA PHE A 376 -19.58 8.85 0.52
C PHE A 376 -19.05 7.99 -0.62
N PHE A 377 -18.18 8.54 -1.46
CA PHE A 377 -17.56 7.79 -2.55
C PHE A 377 -16.71 6.62 -2.07
N SER A 378 -16.00 6.77 -0.94
CA SER A 378 -15.22 5.69 -0.36
C SER A 378 -16.11 4.56 0.18
N LEU A 379 -17.22 4.88 0.83
CA LEU A 379 -18.23 3.90 1.25
C LEU A 379 -18.88 3.21 0.05
N PHE A 380 -19.21 3.97 -1.01
CA PHE A 380 -19.71 3.40 -2.26
C PHE A 380 -18.74 2.40 -2.86
N LEU A 381 -17.44 2.74 -2.92
CA LEU A 381 -16.40 1.82 -3.38
C LEU A 381 -16.32 0.56 -2.50
N LEU A 382 -16.40 0.71 -1.18
CA LEU A 382 -16.38 -0.42 -0.25
C LEU A 382 -17.56 -1.37 -0.51
N VAL A 383 -18.78 -0.85 -0.58
CA VAL A 383 -19.97 -1.65 -0.85
C VAL A 383 -19.86 -2.34 -2.21
N LEU A 384 -19.45 -1.59 -3.24
CA LEU A 384 -19.26 -2.14 -4.58
C LEU A 384 -18.25 -3.29 -4.60
N THR A 385 -17.15 -3.13 -3.87
CA THR A 385 -16.10 -4.17 -3.78
C THR A 385 -16.60 -5.40 -2.99
N ILE A 386 -17.36 -5.20 -1.91
CA ILE A 386 -17.98 -6.32 -1.15
C ILE A 386 -18.91 -7.11 -2.06
N VAL A 387 -19.83 -6.42 -2.73
CA VAL A 387 -20.78 -7.05 -3.65
C VAL A 387 -20.05 -7.78 -4.77
N SER A 388 -19.10 -7.13 -5.43
CA SER A 388 -18.32 -7.73 -6.52
C SER A 388 -17.54 -8.97 -6.07
N ASN A 389 -16.86 -8.93 -4.91
CA ASN A 389 -16.16 -10.12 -4.37
C ASN A 389 -17.14 -11.26 -4.06
N ASN A 390 -18.31 -10.93 -3.51
CA ASN A 390 -19.30 -11.95 -3.17
C ASN A 390 -19.80 -12.72 -4.39
N PHE A 391 -19.95 -12.06 -5.53
CA PHE A 391 -20.44 -12.68 -6.78
C PHE A 391 -19.32 -13.27 -7.63
N LEU A 392 -18.18 -12.57 -7.78
CA LEU A 392 -17.15 -12.96 -8.74
C LEU A 392 -16.21 -14.06 -8.24
N ILE A 393 -15.93 -14.12 -6.94
CA ILE A 393 -15.05 -15.17 -6.41
C ILE A 393 -15.62 -16.58 -6.60
N PRO A 394 -16.93 -16.85 -6.33
CA PRO A 394 -17.49 -18.16 -6.60
C PRO A 394 -17.49 -18.57 -8.09
N ILE A 395 -17.54 -17.60 -9.02
CA ILE A 395 -17.63 -17.85 -10.46
C ILE A 395 -16.23 -17.96 -11.08
N CYS A 396 -15.33 -17.06 -10.73
CA CYS A 396 -14.01 -16.91 -11.37
C CYS A 396 -12.84 -17.35 -10.47
N GLY A 397 -13.12 -17.97 -9.31
CA GLY A 397 -12.06 -18.41 -8.40
C GLY A 397 -11.20 -17.22 -7.90
N ILE A 398 -9.88 -17.41 -7.82
CA ILE A 398 -8.93 -16.38 -7.34
C ILE A 398 -8.93 -15.12 -8.22
N GLU A 399 -9.16 -15.28 -9.53
CA GLU A 399 -9.26 -14.15 -10.45
C GLU A 399 -10.46 -13.26 -10.12
N GLY A 400 -11.53 -13.84 -9.54
CA GLY A 400 -12.73 -13.13 -9.12
C GLY A 400 -12.43 -12.00 -8.13
N GLY A 401 -11.47 -12.19 -7.21
CA GLY A 401 -11.01 -11.12 -6.31
C GLY A 401 -10.30 -9.97 -7.03
N ALA A 402 -9.52 -10.30 -8.07
CA ALA A 402 -8.86 -9.31 -8.92
C ALA A 402 -9.86 -8.55 -9.80
N TRP A 403 -10.80 -9.28 -10.44
CA TRP A 403 -11.89 -8.68 -11.21
C TRP A 403 -12.79 -7.79 -10.35
N ALA A 404 -13.11 -8.21 -9.12
CA ALA A 404 -13.88 -7.39 -8.19
C ALA A 404 -13.21 -6.05 -7.92
N THR A 405 -11.89 -6.06 -7.70
CA THR A 405 -11.11 -4.85 -7.50
C THR A 405 -11.07 -3.97 -8.75
N LEU A 406 -10.84 -4.56 -9.92
CA LEU A 406 -10.77 -3.83 -11.19
C LEU A 406 -12.12 -3.21 -11.57
N LEU A 407 -13.21 -3.98 -11.54
CA LEU A 407 -14.54 -3.50 -11.86
C LEU A 407 -15.00 -2.40 -10.89
N SER A 408 -14.76 -2.57 -9.60
CA SER A 408 -15.05 -1.54 -8.61
C SER A 408 -14.28 -0.25 -8.91
N THR A 409 -13.01 -0.34 -9.31
CA THR A 409 -12.20 0.83 -9.68
C THR A 409 -12.73 1.49 -10.95
N ILE A 410 -13.08 0.72 -11.99
CA ILE A 410 -13.61 1.23 -13.28
C ILE A 410 -14.97 1.93 -13.09
N ILE A 411 -15.81 1.48 -12.16
CA ILE A 411 -17.09 2.11 -11.90
C ILE A 411 -16.93 3.36 -11.01
N TYR A 412 -16.21 3.20 -9.90
CA TYR A 412 -16.06 4.24 -8.89
C TYR A 412 -15.29 5.47 -9.39
N LEU A 413 -14.14 5.24 -10.03
CA LEU A 413 -13.19 6.32 -10.32
C LEU A 413 -13.75 7.33 -11.33
N PRO A 414 -14.35 6.93 -12.46
CA PRO A 414 -14.98 7.89 -13.39
C PRO A 414 -16.11 8.68 -12.74
N LEU A 415 -16.97 8.04 -11.94
CA LEU A 415 -18.06 8.73 -11.24
C LEU A 415 -17.52 9.81 -10.30
N MET A 416 -16.50 9.48 -9.53
CA MET A 416 -15.86 10.41 -8.62
C MET A 416 -15.16 11.54 -9.38
N LEU A 417 -14.45 11.27 -10.48
CA LEU A 417 -13.79 12.28 -11.30
C LEU A 417 -14.79 13.21 -12.00
N LEU A 418 -15.92 12.69 -12.47
CA LEU A 418 -17.00 13.50 -13.02
C LEU A 418 -17.57 14.46 -11.97
N TYR A 419 -17.79 13.96 -10.76
CA TYR A 419 -18.25 14.80 -9.63
C TYR A 419 -17.22 15.90 -9.30
N ILE A 420 -15.92 15.56 -9.24
CA ILE A 420 -14.85 16.52 -8.97
C ILE A 420 -14.79 17.58 -10.08
N LYS A 421 -14.88 17.17 -11.34
CA LYS A 421 -14.94 18.11 -12.47
C LYS A 421 -16.12 19.07 -12.36
N TRP A 422 -17.28 18.56 -11.96
CA TRP A 422 -18.48 19.39 -11.82
C TRP A 422 -18.41 20.37 -10.63
N ARG A 423 -17.92 19.92 -9.46
CA ARG A 423 -17.94 20.72 -8.23
C ARG A 423 -16.69 21.53 -7.97
N VAL A 424 -15.53 21.00 -8.32
CA VAL A 424 -14.21 21.61 -8.06
C VAL A 424 -13.61 22.22 -9.34
N GLY A 425 -14.03 21.73 -10.52
CA GLY A 425 -13.50 22.17 -11.81
C GLY A 425 -12.18 21.51 -12.20
N THR A 426 -11.61 20.63 -11.36
CA THR A 426 -10.32 19.95 -11.64
C THR A 426 -10.51 18.60 -12.32
N TYR A 427 -9.54 18.19 -13.16
CA TYR A 427 -9.55 16.87 -13.80
C TYR A 427 -8.13 16.45 -14.22
N PRO A 428 -7.78 15.14 -14.10
CA PRO A 428 -6.45 14.65 -14.41
C PRO A 428 -6.26 14.23 -15.88
N VAL A 429 -7.32 14.23 -16.69
CA VAL A 429 -7.28 13.70 -18.07
C VAL A 429 -6.68 14.72 -19.04
N CYS A 430 -5.75 14.25 -19.90
CA CYS A 430 -5.15 15.08 -20.96
C CYS A 430 -4.90 14.25 -22.24
N LYS A 431 -4.76 14.93 -23.38
CA LYS A 431 -4.50 14.29 -24.69
C LYS A 431 -3.21 13.48 -24.74
N GLY A 432 -2.22 13.83 -23.90
CA GLY A 432 -0.96 13.11 -23.82
C GLY A 432 -1.09 11.65 -23.39
N GLN A 433 -2.12 11.32 -22.62
CA GLN A 433 -2.38 9.96 -22.16
C GLN A 433 -2.68 8.97 -23.31
N LEU A 434 -3.34 9.45 -24.38
CA LEU A 434 -3.55 8.63 -25.58
C LEU A 434 -2.21 8.25 -26.24
N LYS A 435 -1.26 9.18 -26.29
CA LYS A 435 0.10 8.87 -26.79
C LYS A 435 0.80 7.82 -25.92
N VAL A 436 0.61 7.87 -24.60
CA VAL A 436 1.17 6.85 -23.69
C VAL A 436 0.57 5.48 -23.98
N LEU A 437 -0.74 5.39 -24.19
CA LEU A 437 -1.40 4.12 -24.54
C LEU A 437 -0.87 3.57 -25.87
N THR A 438 -0.68 4.42 -26.88
CA THR A 438 -0.09 3.96 -28.17
C THR A 438 1.35 3.50 -28.00
N VAL A 439 2.15 4.14 -27.15
CA VAL A 439 3.50 3.64 -26.80
C VAL A 439 3.41 2.25 -26.16
N GLY A 440 2.48 2.05 -25.23
CA GLY A 440 2.26 0.74 -24.61
C GLY A 440 1.92 -0.35 -25.63
N VAL A 441 1.01 -0.06 -26.57
CA VAL A 441 0.67 -1.00 -27.64
C VAL A 441 1.88 -1.34 -28.53
N LEU A 442 2.69 -0.33 -28.87
CA LEU A 442 3.93 -0.54 -29.63
C LEU A 442 4.94 -1.40 -28.88
N MET A 443 5.10 -1.19 -27.55
CA MET A 443 5.99 -2.03 -26.72
C MET A 443 5.52 -3.48 -26.69
N ILE A 444 4.21 -3.73 -26.57
CA ILE A 444 3.64 -5.08 -26.60
C ILE A 444 3.83 -5.70 -27.99
N GLY A 445 3.53 -4.97 -29.05
CA GLY A 445 3.73 -5.44 -30.43
C GLY A 445 5.19 -5.81 -30.73
N LEU A 446 6.15 -4.96 -30.29
CA LEU A 446 7.57 -5.24 -30.41
C LEU A 446 7.98 -6.51 -29.63
N ASN A 447 7.46 -6.68 -28.42
CA ASN A 447 7.70 -7.91 -27.65
C ASN A 447 7.22 -9.14 -28.40
N TYR A 448 6.00 -9.15 -28.92
CA TYR A 448 5.48 -10.30 -29.70
C TYR A 448 6.32 -10.56 -30.95
N LEU A 449 6.79 -9.52 -31.63
CA LEU A 449 7.68 -9.68 -32.80
C LEU A 449 9.01 -10.36 -32.40
N ILE A 450 9.63 -9.91 -31.31
CA ILE A 450 10.90 -10.50 -30.83
C ILE A 450 10.67 -11.97 -30.44
N VAL A 451 9.63 -12.28 -29.67
CA VAL A 451 9.31 -13.65 -29.26
C VAL A 451 9.06 -14.53 -30.49
N PHE A 452 8.32 -14.05 -31.49
CA PHE A 452 8.08 -14.77 -32.75
C PHE A 452 9.37 -15.09 -33.50
N VAL A 453 10.30 -14.13 -33.60
CA VAL A 453 11.61 -14.35 -34.27
C VAL A 453 12.45 -15.35 -33.48
N VAL A 454 12.56 -15.18 -32.15
CA VAL A 454 13.39 -16.05 -31.30
C VAL A 454 12.84 -17.50 -31.30
N SER A 455 11.53 -17.68 -31.23
CA SER A 455 10.90 -19.02 -31.26
C SER A 455 11.13 -19.79 -32.57
N ARG A 456 11.43 -19.07 -33.68
CA ARG A 456 11.80 -19.69 -34.97
C ARG A 456 13.27 -20.12 -35.03
N LEU A 457 14.13 -19.50 -34.21
CA LEU A 457 15.57 -19.74 -34.21
C LEU A 457 16.00 -20.80 -33.20
N VAL A 458 15.26 -20.91 -32.08
CA VAL A 458 15.62 -21.82 -30.97
C VAL A 458 14.37 -22.61 -30.55
N THR A 459 14.44 -23.94 -30.71
CA THR A 459 13.29 -24.83 -30.42
C THR A 459 13.21 -25.27 -28.96
N ASP A 460 14.38 -25.49 -28.30
CA ASP A 460 14.46 -25.92 -26.89
C ASP A 460 15.45 -25.05 -26.11
N PRO A 461 15.04 -23.85 -25.63
CA PRO A 461 15.92 -22.97 -24.93
C PRO A 461 16.20 -23.44 -23.48
N SER A 462 17.49 -23.52 -23.11
CA SER A 462 17.88 -23.74 -21.71
C SER A 462 17.39 -22.58 -20.83
N LEU A 463 17.27 -22.79 -19.50
CA LEU A 463 16.87 -21.75 -18.57
C LEU A 463 17.80 -20.51 -18.64
N ILE A 464 19.11 -20.74 -18.77
CA ILE A 464 20.09 -19.66 -18.91
C ILE A 464 19.83 -18.86 -20.19
N PHE A 465 19.55 -19.51 -21.32
CA PHE A 465 19.19 -18.83 -22.56
C PHE A 465 17.92 -18.00 -22.39
N ARG A 466 16.88 -18.51 -21.73
CA ARG A 466 15.63 -17.79 -21.46
C ARG A 466 15.85 -16.56 -20.58
N ILE A 467 16.76 -16.64 -19.60
CA ILE A 467 17.12 -15.48 -18.76
C ILE A 467 17.85 -14.42 -19.61
N VAL A 468 18.85 -14.80 -20.38
CA VAL A 468 19.61 -13.87 -21.24
C VAL A 468 18.69 -13.22 -22.28
N GLU A 469 17.85 -14.02 -22.94
CA GLU A 469 16.85 -13.54 -23.89
C GLU A 469 15.89 -12.54 -23.27
N ALA A 470 15.36 -12.84 -22.08
CA ALA A 470 14.45 -11.97 -21.37
C ALA A 470 15.11 -10.63 -20.98
N VAL A 471 16.38 -10.65 -20.55
CA VAL A 471 17.14 -9.41 -20.24
C VAL A 471 17.33 -8.56 -21.49
N ILE A 472 17.77 -9.17 -22.59
CA ILE A 472 17.97 -8.48 -23.87
C ILE A 472 16.65 -7.94 -24.40
N ARG A 473 15.62 -8.76 -24.45
CA ARG A 473 14.25 -8.41 -24.90
C ARG A 473 13.69 -7.25 -24.08
N THR A 474 13.78 -7.33 -22.76
CA THR A 474 13.35 -6.27 -21.83
C THR A 474 14.11 -4.97 -22.10
N GLY A 475 15.43 -5.04 -22.30
CA GLY A 475 16.26 -3.90 -22.65
C GLY A 475 15.86 -3.26 -23.98
N ILE A 476 15.61 -4.07 -25.03
CA ILE A 476 15.15 -3.59 -26.34
C ILE A 476 13.78 -2.93 -26.23
N VAL A 477 12.78 -3.60 -25.61
CA VAL A 477 11.41 -3.08 -25.45
C VAL A 477 11.42 -1.79 -24.66
N ALA A 478 12.14 -1.71 -23.54
CA ALA A 478 12.26 -0.52 -22.73
C ALA A 478 13.00 0.60 -23.48
N GLY A 479 14.11 0.30 -24.16
CA GLY A 479 14.89 1.25 -24.92
C GLY A 479 14.12 1.88 -26.09
N VAL A 480 13.43 1.05 -26.89
CA VAL A 480 12.57 1.53 -27.98
C VAL A 480 11.41 2.33 -27.42
N GLY A 481 10.78 1.87 -26.32
CA GLY A 481 9.72 2.61 -25.64
C GLY A 481 10.18 4.02 -25.22
N LEU A 482 11.36 4.15 -24.61
CA LEU A 482 11.95 5.44 -24.23
C LEU A 482 12.27 6.32 -25.45
N LEU A 483 12.78 5.75 -26.54
CA LEU A 483 13.02 6.48 -27.79
C LEU A 483 11.71 7.05 -28.38
N VAL A 484 10.66 6.23 -28.46
CA VAL A 484 9.34 6.68 -28.94
C VAL A 484 8.79 7.81 -28.05
N VAL A 485 8.88 7.67 -26.73
CA VAL A 485 8.48 8.72 -25.76
C VAL A 485 9.24 10.02 -26.02
N TYR A 486 10.54 9.95 -26.29
CA TYR A 486 11.38 11.10 -26.57
C TYR A 486 11.00 11.79 -27.90
N TYR A 487 10.90 11.05 -29.00
CA TYR A 487 10.59 11.62 -30.32
C TYR A 487 9.16 12.14 -30.40
N TRP A 488 8.19 11.45 -29.81
CA TRP A 488 6.81 11.90 -29.80
C TRP A 488 6.51 13.01 -28.78
N LYS A 489 7.54 13.40 -28.01
CA LYS A 489 7.42 14.42 -26.95
C LYS A 489 6.24 14.15 -26.02
N VAL A 490 6.13 12.90 -25.56
CA VAL A 490 4.97 12.42 -24.77
C VAL A 490 4.91 13.13 -23.43
N SER A 491 6.04 13.24 -22.73
CA SER A 491 6.14 13.94 -21.45
C SER A 491 7.29 14.97 -21.47
N PRO A 492 6.98 16.26 -21.22
CA PRO A 492 8.01 17.31 -21.12
C PRO A 492 9.06 17.00 -20.02
N ASP A 493 8.65 16.38 -18.91
CA ASP A 493 9.56 16.06 -17.82
C ASP A 493 10.55 14.97 -18.20
N VAL A 494 10.04 13.88 -18.78
CA VAL A 494 10.91 12.76 -19.23
C VAL A 494 11.85 13.23 -20.33
N ASN A 495 11.36 14.02 -21.28
CA ASN A 495 12.20 14.60 -22.34
C ASN A 495 13.28 15.52 -21.76
N GLY A 496 12.95 16.32 -20.73
CA GLY A 496 13.91 17.15 -20.03
C GLY A 496 14.99 16.35 -19.29
N LEU A 497 14.62 15.22 -18.67
CA LEU A 497 15.56 14.33 -18.02
C LEU A 497 16.50 13.65 -19.03
N ILE A 498 15.97 13.13 -20.13
CA ILE A 498 16.77 12.51 -21.20
C ILE A 498 17.77 13.51 -21.76
N LYS A 499 17.34 14.75 -22.09
CA LYS A 499 18.25 15.80 -22.54
C LYS A 499 19.39 16.07 -21.56
N LYS A 500 19.08 16.19 -20.27
CA LYS A 500 20.11 16.43 -19.25
C LYS A 500 21.11 15.28 -19.15
N MET A 501 20.67 14.01 -19.28
CA MET A 501 21.54 12.84 -19.27
C MET A 501 22.47 12.81 -20.49
N VAL A 502 21.97 13.17 -21.67
CA VAL A 502 22.74 13.22 -22.92
C VAL A 502 23.78 14.34 -22.88
N ILE A 503 23.40 15.55 -22.45
CA ILE A 503 24.32 16.72 -22.37
C ILE A 503 25.42 16.47 -21.35
N ARG A 504 25.10 15.91 -20.17
CA ARG A 504 26.08 15.63 -19.11
C ARG A 504 27.15 14.58 -19.54
N LYS A 505 26.81 13.73 -20.51
CA LYS A 505 27.73 12.76 -21.10
C LYS A 505 28.64 13.40 -22.15
N SER A 506 28.20 14.49 -22.78
CA SER A 506 29.00 15.30 -23.73
C SER A 506 30.02 16.20 -23.03
N ASP A 507 29.71 16.67 -21.81
CA ASP A 507 30.62 17.52 -21.02
C ASP A 507 31.67 16.71 -20.21
N SER A 508 31.58 15.38 -20.21
CA SER A 508 32.49 14.46 -19.49
C SER A 508 33.43 13.67 -20.44
N GLN A 509 33.38 13.96 -21.73
CA GLN A 509 34.36 13.54 -22.74
C GLN A 509 35.18 14.74 -23.24
#